data_031b4010ec3ea2221211bd1292e7e5a9
#
_entry.id   031b4010ec3ea2221211bd1292e7e5a9
#
_cell.length_a   1.000
_cell.length_b   1.000
_cell.length_c   1.000
_cell.angle_alpha   90.00
_cell.angle_beta   90.00
_cell.angle_gamma   90.00
#
_symmetry.space_group_name_H-M   'P 1'
#
loop_
_entity.id
_entity.type
_entity.pdbx_description
1 polymer ?
#
loop_
_entity_poly.entity_id
_entity_poly.type
_entity_poly.pdbx_seq_one_letter_code
_entity_poly.pdbx_strand_id
1 'polypeptide(L)'
;MTFIEHIISLRNENKIPKIWNVQVIKPFLENYFSSNTINVYPANCSITSDGKIKGDYVKKGQEPKFYRLGKGSYVLIDEYESPHDKIINTEDIKKPPPRLKVENNIDDLIDNFAFYLNYFNSNNKFSGPSTYFHQKTIGKIRATRDYNSLLDDTYFLELLYATLVSWGMHTMGKKGPKMAKFEDFKGGIAAARQQVIELQQYKLHTLTDNQFNQIKPLLRTLFEKLKTMASGSRLVGNSKVIHHLLPDLVPPIDRTHTLKFFCGHMNITKGEIELFVECFEKFIKIARSINAENYQFTAFNTSIPKIIDNAIMGFVMRKKRE
;
A
#
# COMPACT_ATOMS: atom_id res chain seq x y z
N MET A 1 37.30 12.48 16.49
CA MET A 1 35.82 12.59 16.37
C MET A 1 35.22 11.18 16.42
N THR A 2 34.28 10.93 17.32
CA THR A 2 33.62 9.64 17.46
C THR A 2 32.62 9.42 16.31
N PHE A 3 32.12 8.18 16.17
CA PHE A 3 31.11 7.86 15.17
C PHE A 3 29.85 8.76 15.31
N ILE A 4 29.41 9.00 16.53
CA ILE A 4 28.25 9.87 16.83
C ILE A 4 28.51 11.31 16.45
N GLU A 5 29.67 11.86 16.80
CA GLU A 5 30.05 13.25 16.47
C GLU A 5 30.09 13.45 14.94
N HIS A 6 30.53 12.46 14.17
CA HIS A 6 30.46 12.52 12.70
C HIS A 6 29.01 12.54 12.21
N ILE A 7 28.11 11.70 12.74
CA ILE A 7 26.71 11.69 12.37
C ILE A 7 26.05 13.05 12.70
N ILE A 8 26.30 13.60 13.89
CA ILE A 8 25.79 14.91 14.28
C ILE A 8 26.30 16.01 13.33
N SER A 9 27.59 16.01 12.99
CA SER A 9 28.16 16.96 12.03
C SER A 9 27.48 16.88 10.65
N LEU A 10 27.33 15.65 10.12
CA LEU A 10 26.65 15.43 8.83
C LEU A 10 25.19 15.86 8.85
N ARG A 11 24.50 15.72 10.00
CA ARG A 11 23.14 16.23 10.18
C ARG A 11 23.09 17.75 10.20
N ASN A 12 23.95 18.39 10.98
CA ASN A 12 24.03 19.86 11.07
C ASN A 12 24.37 20.52 9.73
N GLU A 13 25.16 19.84 8.92
CA GLU A 13 25.53 20.26 7.57
C GLU A 13 24.48 19.88 6.50
N ASN A 14 23.36 19.29 6.87
CA ASN A 14 22.30 18.78 5.97
C ASN A 14 22.81 17.78 4.91
N LYS A 15 23.92 17.10 5.18
CA LYS A 15 24.50 16.09 4.28
C LYS A 15 23.80 14.74 4.32
N ILE A 16 23.09 14.44 5.40
CA ILE A 16 22.29 13.24 5.55
C ILE A 16 20.87 13.61 6.05
N PRO A 17 19.81 12.86 5.66
CA PRO A 17 18.44 13.11 6.11
C PRO A 17 18.25 12.83 7.61
N LYS A 18 17.18 13.35 8.23
CA LYS A 18 16.82 13.10 9.64
C LYS A 18 16.72 11.60 9.94
N ILE A 19 16.08 10.85 9.03
CA ILE A 19 16.02 9.38 9.07
C ILE A 19 16.96 8.83 8.00
N TRP A 20 17.90 8.02 8.39
CA TRP A 20 18.94 7.48 7.50
C TRP A 20 19.15 5.98 7.72
N ASN A 21 19.85 5.36 6.78
CA ASN A 21 20.31 3.97 6.88
C ASN A 21 21.82 3.93 6.64
N VAL A 22 22.40 2.76 6.85
CA VAL A 22 23.86 2.57 6.70
C VAL A 22 24.38 2.93 5.30
N GLN A 23 23.61 2.69 4.26
CA GLN A 23 24.02 3.00 2.88
C GLN A 23 24.14 4.51 2.63
N VAL A 24 23.28 5.30 3.30
CA VAL A 24 23.31 6.77 3.20
C VAL A 24 24.56 7.37 3.87
N ILE A 25 24.97 6.82 5.02
CA ILE A 25 26.10 7.37 5.79
C ILE A 25 27.45 6.82 5.37
N LYS A 26 27.48 5.64 4.74
CA LYS A 26 28.70 4.93 4.38
C LYS A 26 29.68 5.78 3.56
N PRO A 27 29.27 6.49 2.49
CA PRO A 27 30.20 7.29 1.67
C PRO A 27 30.91 8.40 2.45
N PHE A 28 30.31 8.88 3.55
CA PHE A 28 30.89 9.96 4.37
C PHE A 28 31.80 9.43 5.49
N LEU A 29 31.69 8.16 5.84
CA LEU A 29 32.34 7.59 7.03
C LEU A 29 33.44 6.57 6.72
N GLU A 30 33.49 6.03 5.50
CA GLU A 30 34.44 4.94 5.16
C GLU A 30 35.92 5.36 5.21
N ASN A 31 36.22 6.66 5.17
CA ASN A 31 37.55 7.18 5.36
C ASN A 31 37.96 7.28 6.84
N TYR A 32 37.02 7.16 7.78
CA TYR A 32 37.26 7.33 9.22
C TYR A 32 37.03 6.05 10.01
N PHE A 33 36.18 5.14 9.50
CA PHE A 33 35.77 3.93 10.22
C PHE A 33 35.77 2.72 9.30
N SER A 34 36.06 1.54 9.85
CA SER A 34 35.96 0.29 9.12
C SER A 34 34.53 0.01 8.66
N SER A 35 34.39 -0.69 7.51
CA SER A 35 33.07 -1.11 7.03
C SER A 35 32.26 -1.90 8.06
N ASN A 36 32.95 -2.70 8.90
CA ASN A 36 32.29 -3.43 9.97
C ASN A 36 31.73 -2.47 11.04
N THR A 37 32.48 -1.45 11.43
CA THR A 37 32.02 -0.42 12.39
C THR A 37 30.79 0.31 11.83
N ILE A 38 30.84 0.76 10.57
CA ILE A 38 29.72 1.48 9.94
C ILE A 38 28.47 0.63 9.88
N ASN A 39 28.59 -0.66 9.60
CA ASN A 39 27.46 -1.57 9.45
C ASN A 39 26.82 -1.97 10.80
N VAL A 40 27.61 -2.07 11.86
CA VAL A 40 27.20 -2.69 13.13
C VAL A 40 26.93 -1.66 14.22
N TYR A 41 27.65 -0.54 14.24
CA TYR A 41 27.56 0.45 15.33
C TYR A 41 26.16 1.03 15.51
N PRO A 42 25.44 1.47 14.46
CA PRO A 42 24.10 2.01 14.63
C PRO A 42 23.11 1.00 15.25
N ALA A 43 23.22 -0.27 14.88
CA ALA A 43 22.38 -1.33 15.44
C ALA A 43 22.70 -1.59 16.91
N ASN A 44 23.99 -1.61 17.29
CA ASN A 44 24.43 -1.91 18.65
C ASN A 44 24.19 -0.77 19.63
N CYS A 45 24.10 0.48 19.15
CA CYS A 45 23.84 1.67 19.96
C CYS A 45 22.37 2.12 19.90
N SER A 46 21.43 1.28 19.47
CA SER A 46 20.04 1.66 19.28
C SER A 46 19.07 0.97 20.25
N ILE A 47 17.96 1.68 20.49
CA ILE A 47 16.72 1.14 21.05
C ILE A 47 15.62 1.22 19.98
N THR A 48 14.55 0.46 20.12
CA THR A 48 13.37 0.57 19.26
C THR A 48 12.48 1.72 19.73
N SER A 49 11.60 2.20 18.85
CA SER A 49 10.65 3.28 19.15
C SER A 49 9.70 2.96 20.32
N ASP A 50 9.54 1.67 20.67
CA ASP A 50 8.79 1.20 21.85
C ASP A 50 9.70 1.01 23.10
N GLY A 51 10.92 1.53 23.07
CA GLY A 51 11.86 1.51 24.19
C GLY A 51 12.57 0.18 24.42
N LYS A 52 12.35 -0.86 23.60
CA LYS A 52 13.00 -2.16 23.77
C LYS A 52 14.48 -2.09 23.40
N ILE A 53 15.31 -2.57 24.32
CA ILE A 53 16.75 -2.68 24.13
C ILE A 53 17.05 -3.84 23.16
N LYS A 54 17.61 -3.51 21.98
CA LYS A 54 18.07 -4.51 21.00
C LYS A 54 19.58 -4.45 20.75
N GLY A 55 20.19 -3.31 20.98
CA GLY A 55 21.61 -3.11 20.72
C GLY A 55 22.50 -3.74 21.78
N ASP A 56 23.54 -4.45 21.38
CA ASP A 56 24.42 -5.16 22.32
C ASP A 56 25.19 -4.21 23.26
N TYR A 57 25.53 -3.01 22.81
CA TYR A 57 26.16 -2.01 23.66
C TYR A 57 25.18 -1.45 24.72
N VAL A 58 23.94 -1.23 24.34
CA VAL A 58 22.90 -0.77 25.27
C VAL A 58 22.57 -1.84 26.30
N LYS A 59 22.54 -3.13 25.91
CA LYS A 59 22.40 -4.26 26.85
C LYS A 59 23.54 -4.34 27.87
N LYS A 60 24.71 -3.82 27.52
CA LYS A 60 25.89 -3.75 28.42
C LYS A 60 25.94 -2.47 29.23
N GLY A 61 24.84 -1.71 29.30
CA GLY A 61 24.71 -0.52 30.15
C GLY A 61 25.18 0.78 29.51
N GLN A 62 25.49 0.79 28.21
CA GLN A 62 25.78 2.06 27.51
C GLN A 62 24.49 2.78 27.17
N GLU A 63 24.52 4.11 27.21
CA GLU A 63 23.39 4.92 26.77
C GLU A 63 23.09 4.71 25.27
N PRO A 64 21.81 4.54 24.90
CA PRO A 64 21.44 4.48 23.51
C PRO A 64 21.69 5.82 22.82
N LYS A 65 22.09 5.78 21.53
CA LYS A 65 22.38 6.98 20.73
C LYS A 65 21.41 7.14 19.57
N PHE A 66 20.69 6.08 19.22
CA PHE A 66 19.77 6.04 18.09
C PHE A 66 18.46 5.37 18.45
N TYR A 67 17.36 5.89 17.87
CA TYR A 67 16.15 5.12 17.70
C TYR A 67 16.21 4.32 16.41
N ARG A 68 15.87 3.04 16.48
CA ARG A 68 15.71 2.18 15.32
C ARG A 68 14.25 2.16 14.93
N LEU A 69 13.90 2.83 13.82
CA LEU A 69 12.52 2.98 13.32
C LEU A 69 12.04 1.78 12.48
N GLY A 70 12.96 0.87 12.10
CA GLY A 70 12.67 -0.32 11.31
C GLY A 70 13.96 -1.05 10.94
N LYS A 71 13.89 -2.04 10.03
CA LYS A 71 15.08 -2.78 9.62
C LYS A 71 16.05 -1.86 8.87
N GLY A 72 17.12 -1.46 9.56
CA GLY A 72 18.21 -0.66 9.00
C GLY A 72 17.97 0.85 8.92
N SER A 73 16.87 1.38 9.49
CA SER A 73 16.62 2.84 9.54
C SER A 73 16.81 3.37 10.95
N TYR A 74 17.52 4.49 11.07
CA TYR A 74 17.95 5.09 12.32
C TYR A 74 17.69 6.60 12.34
N VAL A 75 17.49 7.15 13.54
CA VAL A 75 17.43 8.59 13.83
C VAL A 75 18.20 8.84 15.13
N LEU A 76 18.83 10.00 15.28
CA LEU A 76 19.45 10.40 16.55
C LEU A 76 18.38 10.52 17.63
N ILE A 77 18.73 10.10 18.89
CA ILE A 77 17.78 10.17 20.01
C ILE A 77 17.26 11.60 20.21
N ASP A 78 18.14 12.58 20.15
CA ASP A 78 17.80 14.00 20.36
C ASP A 78 16.96 14.60 19.21
N GLU A 79 16.88 13.93 18.06
CA GLU A 79 16.05 14.34 16.91
C GLU A 79 14.74 13.56 16.80
N TYR A 80 14.55 12.56 17.65
CA TYR A 80 13.33 11.74 17.63
C TYR A 80 12.22 12.44 18.41
N GLU A 81 11.31 13.05 17.71
CA GLU A 81 10.03 13.48 18.27
C GLU A 81 9.13 12.25 18.39
N SER A 82 9.00 11.73 19.63
CA SER A 82 8.05 10.66 19.89
C SER A 82 6.63 11.16 19.61
N PRO A 83 5.80 10.39 18.91
CA PRO A 83 4.37 10.71 18.80
C PRO A 83 3.66 10.78 20.16
N HIS A 84 4.35 10.43 21.26
CA HIS A 84 3.80 10.32 22.60
C HIS A 84 4.18 11.46 23.57
N ASP A 85 4.93 12.49 23.15
CA ASP A 85 5.30 13.62 24.03
C ASP A 85 4.19 14.69 24.20
N LYS A 86 2.95 14.37 23.87
CA LYS A 86 1.80 15.02 24.47
C LYS A 86 1.48 14.31 25.78
N ILE A 87 1.79 14.97 26.88
CA ILE A 87 1.53 14.54 28.26
C ILE A 87 0.12 13.98 28.39
N ILE A 88 0.01 12.63 28.49
CA ILE A 88 -1.20 11.96 28.93
C ILE A 88 -0.92 11.49 30.37
N ASN A 89 -1.71 12.00 31.31
CA ASN A 89 -1.70 11.58 32.70
C ASN A 89 -1.84 10.05 32.79
N THR A 90 -0.94 9.40 33.53
CA THR A 90 -0.76 7.95 33.62
C THR A 90 -1.83 7.20 34.43
N GLU A 91 -2.97 7.80 34.78
CA GLU A 91 -3.99 7.17 35.62
C GLU A 91 -5.17 6.49 34.88
N ASP A 92 -5.26 6.57 33.56
CA ASP A 92 -6.40 6.00 32.80
C ASP A 92 -6.01 4.99 31.71
N ILE A 93 -4.92 4.24 31.88
CA ILE A 93 -4.62 3.16 30.93
C ILE A 93 -5.48 1.93 31.25
N LYS A 94 -6.76 1.98 30.92
CA LYS A 94 -7.55 0.77 30.66
C LYS A 94 -7.00 0.14 29.37
N LYS A 95 -6.64 -1.16 29.42
CA LYS A 95 -6.21 -1.94 28.26
C LYS A 95 -7.09 -1.62 27.07
N PRO A 96 -6.55 -1.22 25.89
CA PRO A 96 -7.37 -0.95 24.72
C PRO A 96 -8.15 -2.21 24.36
N PRO A 97 -9.43 -2.09 23.98
CA PRO A 97 -10.21 -3.23 23.54
C PRO A 97 -9.55 -3.85 22.30
N PRO A 98 -9.61 -5.17 22.11
CA PRO A 98 -8.89 -5.90 21.05
C PRO A 98 -9.39 -5.64 19.61
N ARG A 99 -10.17 -4.60 19.38
CA ARG A 99 -10.62 -4.13 18.06
C ARG A 99 -10.21 -2.68 17.88
N LEU A 100 -9.21 -2.43 17.02
CA LEU A 100 -9.01 -1.11 16.43
C LEU A 100 -10.35 -0.64 15.85
N LYS A 101 -10.88 0.48 16.32
CA LYS A 101 -12.08 1.08 15.72
C LYS A 101 -11.72 1.44 14.29
N VAL A 102 -12.41 0.85 13.34
CA VAL A 102 -12.17 1.03 11.87
C VAL A 102 -12.20 2.51 11.48
N GLU A 103 -13.01 3.33 12.14
CA GLU A 103 -13.12 4.77 11.92
C GLU A 103 -11.79 5.50 12.18
N ASN A 104 -11.06 5.11 13.21
CA ASN A 104 -9.75 5.71 13.51
C ASN A 104 -8.67 5.35 12.48
N ASN A 105 -8.80 4.20 11.77
CA ASN A 105 -7.81 3.81 10.78
C ASN A 105 -7.79 4.75 9.55
N ILE A 106 -8.96 5.21 9.12
CA ILE A 106 -9.08 6.10 7.95
C ILE A 106 -8.47 7.46 8.27
N ASP A 107 -8.78 8.01 9.43
CA ASP A 107 -8.29 9.32 9.83
C ASP A 107 -6.76 9.27 10.11
N ASP A 108 -6.27 8.23 10.80
CA ASP A 108 -4.82 7.99 10.96
C ASP A 108 -4.11 7.84 9.59
N LEU A 109 -4.74 7.13 8.63
CA LEU A 109 -4.17 7.02 7.29
C LEU A 109 -4.09 8.36 6.58
N ILE A 110 -5.14 9.19 6.66
CA ILE A 110 -5.19 10.51 6.01
C ILE A 110 -4.14 11.43 6.62
N ASP A 111 -4.08 11.51 7.94
CA ASP A 111 -3.17 12.39 8.68
C ASP A 111 -1.69 12.01 8.44
N ASN A 112 -1.42 10.72 8.25
CA ASN A 112 -0.06 10.18 8.09
C ASN A 112 0.16 9.55 6.70
N PHE A 113 -0.55 10.02 5.67
CA PHE A 113 -0.61 9.35 4.37
C PHE A 113 0.77 9.16 3.72
N ALA A 114 1.57 10.23 3.68
CA ALA A 114 2.92 10.18 3.11
C ALA A 114 3.84 9.19 3.86
N PHE A 115 3.71 9.10 5.18
CA PHE A 115 4.46 8.15 5.99
C PHE A 115 4.13 6.70 5.62
N TYR A 116 2.84 6.35 5.54
CA TYR A 116 2.44 4.98 5.21
C TYR A 116 2.74 4.60 3.76
N LEU A 117 2.60 5.53 2.83
CA LEU A 117 3.00 5.33 1.44
C LEU A 117 4.51 5.09 1.32
N ASN A 118 5.33 5.91 1.97
CA ASN A 118 6.79 5.73 1.99
C ASN A 118 7.19 4.43 2.67
N TYR A 119 6.49 4.05 3.75
CA TYR A 119 6.71 2.77 4.40
C TYR A 119 6.45 1.60 3.47
N PHE A 120 5.36 1.63 2.68
CA PHE A 120 5.11 0.64 1.64
C PHE A 120 6.23 0.65 0.60
N ASN A 121 6.55 1.80 0.02
CA ASN A 121 7.56 1.91 -1.04
C ASN A 121 8.92 1.31 -0.63
N SER A 122 9.30 1.47 0.65
CA SER A 122 10.56 0.98 1.19
C SER A 122 10.54 -0.50 1.61
N ASN A 123 9.36 -1.08 1.85
CA ASN A 123 9.22 -2.42 2.45
C ASN A 123 8.40 -3.39 1.62
N ASN A 124 7.85 -2.97 0.48
CA ASN A 124 7.06 -3.87 -0.35
C ASN A 124 7.94 -4.95 -0.99
N LYS A 125 7.32 -6.10 -1.26
CA LYS A 125 7.98 -7.25 -1.88
C LYS A 125 7.59 -7.44 -3.35
N PHE A 126 6.82 -6.51 -3.90
CA PHE A 126 6.40 -6.60 -5.30
C PHE A 126 7.60 -6.31 -6.21
N SER A 127 7.95 -7.29 -7.01
CA SER A 127 9.09 -7.24 -7.95
C SER A 127 8.87 -8.26 -9.06
N GLY A 128 9.71 -8.23 -10.08
CA GLY A 128 9.66 -9.20 -11.17
C GLY A 128 8.31 -9.20 -11.90
N PRO A 129 7.68 -10.38 -12.09
CA PRO A 129 6.45 -10.49 -12.89
C PRO A 129 5.31 -9.60 -12.39
N SER A 130 5.14 -9.46 -11.07
CA SER A 130 4.05 -8.66 -10.49
C SER A 130 4.11 -7.20 -10.90
N THR A 131 5.30 -6.61 -10.90
CA THR A 131 5.53 -5.24 -11.34
C THR A 131 5.46 -5.12 -12.85
N TYR A 132 6.15 -6.01 -13.54
CA TYR A 132 6.26 -5.99 -15.00
C TYR A 132 4.89 -6.03 -15.67
N PHE A 133 4.06 -7.02 -15.36
CA PHE A 133 2.76 -7.16 -15.98
C PHE A 133 1.80 -6.04 -15.60
N HIS A 134 1.84 -5.59 -14.33
CA HIS A 134 1.05 -4.44 -13.90
C HIS A 134 1.39 -3.19 -14.72
N GLN A 135 2.67 -2.84 -14.83
CA GLN A 135 3.11 -1.67 -15.60
C GLN A 135 2.75 -1.78 -17.09
N LYS A 136 2.92 -2.96 -17.70
CA LYS A 136 2.56 -3.18 -19.10
C LYS A 136 1.06 -3.03 -19.33
N THR A 137 0.22 -3.57 -18.44
CA THR A 137 -1.24 -3.44 -18.54
C THR A 137 -1.67 -1.98 -18.40
N ILE A 138 -1.17 -1.27 -17.39
CA ILE A 138 -1.48 0.16 -17.21
C ILE A 138 -0.94 1.00 -18.37
N GLY A 139 0.28 0.72 -18.84
CA GLY A 139 0.87 1.40 -20.00
C GLY A 139 0.05 1.22 -21.27
N LYS A 140 -0.49 0.02 -21.53
CA LYS A 140 -1.35 -0.26 -22.68
C LYS A 140 -2.66 0.55 -22.61
N ILE A 141 -3.28 0.63 -21.42
CA ILE A 141 -4.49 1.43 -21.20
C ILE A 141 -4.21 2.91 -21.45
N ARG A 142 -3.13 3.46 -20.87
CA ARG A 142 -2.80 4.88 -21.04
C ARG A 142 -2.40 5.26 -22.45
N ALA A 143 -1.87 4.34 -23.24
CA ALA A 143 -1.53 4.53 -24.65
C ALA A 143 -2.76 4.43 -25.57
N THR A 144 -3.88 3.90 -25.10
CA THR A 144 -5.07 3.65 -25.90
C THR A 144 -6.02 4.83 -25.82
N ARG A 145 -6.49 5.30 -26.98
CA ARG A 145 -7.51 6.36 -27.09
C ARG A 145 -8.93 5.79 -27.19
N ASP A 146 -9.05 4.57 -27.67
CA ASP A 146 -10.33 3.89 -27.87
C ASP A 146 -10.44 2.64 -27.01
N TYR A 147 -11.24 2.71 -25.96
CA TYR A 147 -11.51 1.59 -25.07
C TYR A 147 -12.28 0.45 -25.77
N ASN A 148 -13.07 0.73 -26.80
CA ASN A 148 -13.74 -0.35 -27.54
C ASN A 148 -12.71 -1.27 -28.19
N SER A 149 -11.77 -0.69 -28.93
CA SER A 149 -10.69 -1.45 -29.57
C SER A 149 -9.80 -2.16 -28.54
N LEU A 150 -9.56 -1.54 -27.38
CA LEU A 150 -8.78 -2.15 -26.31
C LEU A 150 -9.45 -3.40 -25.75
N LEU A 151 -10.76 -3.35 -25.52
CA LEU A 151 -11.51 -4.48 -24.96
C LEU A 151 -11.71 -5.65 -25.95
N ASP A 152 -11.41 -5.44 -27.24
CA ASP A 152 -11.34 -6.48 -28.28
C ASP A 152 -9.91 -6.99 -28.53
N ASP A 153 -8.90 -6.27 -28.03
CA ASP A 153 -7.49 -6.63 -28.22
C ASP A 153 -7.15 -7.87 -27.39
N THR A 154 -7.04 -9.03 -28.05
CA THR A 154 -6.68 -10.29 -27.38
C THR A 154 -5.35 -10.20 -26.61
N TYR A 155 -4.35 -9.50 -27.16
CA TYR A 155 -3.08 -9.29 -26.46
C TYR A 155 -3.26 -8.51 -25.16
N PHE A 156 -4.11 -7.49 -25.13
CA PHE A 156 -4.43 -6.76 -23.89
C PHE A 156 -5.14 -7.68 -22.88
N LEU A 157 -6.08 -8.49 -23.32
CA LEU A 157 -6.80 -9.42 -22.44
C LEU A 157 -5.90 -10.51 -21.87
N GLU A 158 -4.96 -11.04 -22.66
CA GLU A 158 -3.92 -11.97 -22.19
C GLU A 158 -2.98 -11.30 -21.18
N LEU A 159 -2.56 -10.06 -21.47
CA LEU A 159 -1.72 -9.27 -20.56
C LEU A 159 -2.43 -9.02 -19.22
N LEU A 160 -3.71 -8.68 -19.24
CA LEU A 160 -4.54 -8.49 -18.05
C LEU A 160 -4.68 -9.81 -17.28
N TYR A 161 -4.92 -10.91 -17.96
CA TYR A 161 -4.98 -12.25 -17.36
C TYR A 161 -3.65 -12.65 -16.72
N ALA A 162 -2.52 -12.42 -17.40
CA ALA A 162 -1.18 -12.66 -16.88
C ALA A 162 -0.87 -11.77 -15.66
N THR A 163 -1.40 -10.53 -15.62
CA THR A 163 -1.28 -9.65 -14.46
C THR A 163 -1.95 -10.27 -13.24
N LEU A 164 -3.16 -10.83 -13.37
CA LEU A 164 -3.85 -11.52 -12.28
C LEU A 164 -3.08 -12.76 -11.80
N VAL A 165 -2.52 -13.54 -12.73
CA VAL A 165 -1.64 -14.67 -12.41
C VAL A 165 -0.45 -14.20 -11.58
N SER A 166 0.23 -13.15 -12.02
CA SER A 166 1.40 -12.59 -11.33
C SER A 166 1.07 -12.01 -9.94
N TRP A 167 -0.19 -11.62 -9.73
CA TRP A 167 -0.72 -11.15 -8.44
C TRP A 167 -1.31 -12.28 -7.58
N GLY A 168 -0.98 -13.54 -7.90
CA GLY A 168 -1.30 -14.71 -7.09
C GLY A 168 -2.73 -15.21 -7.19
N MET A 169 -3.49 -14.79 -8.23
CA MET A 169 -4.88 -15.25 -8.39
C MET A 169 -4.98 -16.68 -8.96
N HIS A 170 -3.90 -17.20 -9.55
CA HIS A 170 -3.82 -18.54 -10.16
C HIS A 170 -3.78 -19.71 -9.18
N THR A 171 -3.70 -19.45 -7.86
CA THR A 171 -3.49 -20.53 -6.88
C THR A 171 -4.55 -21.63 -6.98
N MET A 172 -4.11 -22.87 -6.83
CA MET A 172 -4.99 -24.04 -6.80
C MET A 172 -5.88 -24.02 -5.56
N GLY A 173 -7.16 -24.23 -5.77
CA GLY A 173 -8.13 -24.49 -4.70
C GLY A 173 -8.40 -25.99 -4.56
N LYS A 174 -9.28 -26.37 -3.62
CA LYS A 174 -9.70 -27.78 -3.43
C LYS A 174 -10.35 -28.40 -4.69
N LYS A 175 -10.94 -27.58 -5.56
CA LYS A 175 -11.69 -27.99 -6.76
C LYS A 175 -10.98 -27.60 -8.07
N GLY A 176 -9.69 -27.29 -8.05
CA GLY A 176 -8.93 -26.85 -9.21
C GLY A 176 -8.50 -25.37 -9.15
N PRO A 177 -8.09 -24.76 -10.26
CA PRO A 177 -7.66 -23.37 -10.32
C PRO A 177 -8.75 -22.42 -9.83
N LYS A 178 -8.37 -21.39 -9.07
CA LYS A 178 -9.33 -20.37 -8.60
C LYS A 178 -9.70 -19.38 -9.69
N MET A 179 -8.81 -19.11 -10.63
CA MET A 179 -9.12 -18.26 -11.78
C MET A 179 -10.02 -19.00 -12.76
N ALA A 180 -10.91 -18.27 -13.43
CA ALA A 180 -11.69 -18.77 -14.55
C ALA A 180 -10.80 -19.12 -15.75
N LYS A 181 -11.28 -19.97 -16.65
CA LYS A 181 -10.62 -20.18 -17.95
C LYS A 181 -10.55 -18.87 -18.73
N PHE A 182 -9.55 -18.72 -19.59
CA PHE A 182 -9.33 -17.49 -20.34
C PHE A 182 -10.55 -17.08 -21.18
N GLU A 183 -11.23 -18.03 -21.82
CA GLU A 183 -12.42 -17.74 -22.63
C GLU A 183 -13.61 -17.22 -21.78
N ASP A 184 -13.82 -17.78 -20.58
CA ASP A 184 -14.85 -17.28 -19.64
C ASP A 184 -14.50 -15.89 -19.13
N PHE A 185 -13.22 -15.67 -18.84
CA PHE A 185 -12.69 -14.36 -18.44
C PHE A 185 -12.93 -13.30 -19.52
N LYS A 186 -12.56 -13.60 -20.77
CA LYS A 186 -12.77 -12.76 -21.94
C LYS A 186 -14.26 -12.47 -22.16
N GLY A 187 -15.09 -13.51 -22.12
CA GLY A 187 -16.55 -13.36 -22.23
C GLY A 187 -17.16 -12.48 -21.13
N GLY A 188 -16.66 -12.57 -19.90
CA GLY A 188 -17.06 -11.70 -18.80
C GLY A 188 -16.72 -10.21 -19.05
N ILE A 189 -15.52 -9.92 -19.58
CA ILE A 189 -15.12 -8.55 -19.95
C ILE A 189 -15.97 -8.03 -21.11
N ALA A 190 -16.19 -8.84 -22.14
CA ALA A 190 -17.06 -8.47 -23.27
C ALA A 190 -18.50 -8.15 -22.82
N ALA A 191 -19.05 -8.94 -21.89
CA ALA A 191 -20.38 -8.69 -21.30
C ALA A 191 -20.44 -7.39 -20.48
N ALA A 192 -19.32 -6.96 -19.91
CA ALA A 192 -19.19 -5.76 -19.07
C ALA A 192 -18.74 -4.51 -19.86
N ARG A 193 -18.51 -4.61 -21.16
CA ARG A 193 -17.96 -3.56 -22.05
C ARG A 193 -18.61 -2.20 -21.85
N GLN A 194 -19.93 -2.16 -21.92
CA GLN A 194 -20.68 -0.89 -21.82
C GLN A 194 -20.37 -0.16 -20.51
N GLN A 195 -20.37 -0.90 -19.38
CA GLN A 195 -20.08 -0.33 -18.07
C GLN A 195 -18.65 0.22 -17.99
N VAL A 196 -17.67 -0.47 -18.58
CA VAL A 196 -16.29 0.01 -18.62
C VAL A 196 -16.19 1.31 -19.40
N ILE A 197 -16.83 1.38 -20.59
CA ILE A 197 -16.82 2.56 -21.45
C ILE A 197 -17.48 3.76 -20.76
N GLU A 198 -18.62 3.55 -20.09
CA GLU A 198 -19.31 4.62 -19.38
C GLU A 198 -18.52 5.10 -18.15
N LEU A 199 -17.82 4.20 -17.45
CA LEU A 199 -17.09 4.51 -16.22
C LEU A 199 -15.70 5.11 -16.45
N GLN A 200 -15.07 4.92 -17.61
CA GLN A 200 -13.68 5.35 -17.88
C GLN A 200 -13.42 6.85 -17.72
N GLN A 201 -14.46 7.67 -17.88
CA GLN A 201 -14.36 9.14 -17.78
C GLN A 201 -14.24 9.65 -16.34
N TYR A 202 -14.58 8.82 -15.35
CA TYR A 202 -14.56 9.22 -13.94
C TYR A 202 -13.21 8.95 -13.28
N LYS A 203 -12.86 9.82 -12.32
CA LYS A 203 -11.65 9.67 -11.50
C LYS A 203 -12.02 9.68 -10.02
N LEU A 204 -11.42 8.80 -9.23
CA LEU A 204 -11.77 8.59 -7.83
C LEU A 204 -11.70 9.89 -6.99
N HIS A 205 -10.64 10.67 -7.14
CA HIS A 205 -10.38 11.86 -6.32
C HIS A 205 -11.22 13.08 -6.68
N THR A 206 -11.82 13.11 -7.89
CA THR A 206 -12.70 14.20 -8.32
C THR A 206 -14.18 13.83 -8.29
N LEU A 207 -14.50 12.59 -7.88
CA LEU A 207 -15.86 12.06 -7.87
C LEU A 207 -16.70 12.77 -6.82
N THR A 208 -17.80 13.42 -7.23
CA THR A 208 -18.79 14.02 -6.31
C THR A 208 -19.77 12.97 -5.81
N ASP A 209 -20.53 13.28 -4.73
CA ASP A 209 -21.54 12.35 -4.21
C ASP A 209 -22.65 12.07 -5.22
N ASN A 210 -23.08 13.09 -5.98
CA ASN A 210 -24.07 12.92 -7.05
C ASN A 210 -23.54 11.99 -8.15
N GLN A 211 -22.30 12.19 -8.61
CA GLN A 211 -21.68 11.32 -9.59
C GLN A 211 -21.53 9.89 -9.05
N PHE A 212 -21.11 9.73 -7.77
CA PHE A 212 -21.01 8.41 -7.18
C PHE A 212 -22.37 7.69 -7.16
N ASN A 213 -23.44 8.38 -6.77
CA ASN A 213 -24.79 7.80 -6.81
C ASN A 213 -25.22 7.40 -8.23
N GLN A 214 -24.83 8.15 -9.24
CA GLN A 214 -25.10 7.83 -10.65
C GLN A 214 -24.32 6.60 -11.13
N ILE A 215 -23.04 6.46 -10.78
CA ILE A 215 -22.20 5.35 -11.25
C ILE A 215 -22.32 4.09 -10.39
N LYS A 216 -22.88 4.17 -9.19
CA LYS A 216 -23.02 3.04 -8.27
C LYS A 216 -23.75 1.84 -8.89
N PRO A 217 -24.86 2.00 -9.63
CA PRO A 217 -25.50 0.89 -10.36
C PRO A 217 -24.59 0.30 -11.45
N LEU A 218 -23.83 1.13 -12.17
CA LEU A 218 -22.90 0.69 -13.22
C LEU A 218 -21.76 -0.15 -12.62
N LEU A 219 -21.20 0.28 -11.48
CA LEU A 219 -20.16 -0.47 -10.75
C LEU A 219 -20.69 -1.83 -10.28
N ARG A 220 -21.93 -1.91 -9.80
CA ARG A 220 -22.58 -3.17 -9.42
C ARG A 220 -22.72 -4.11 -10.62
N THR A 221 -23.28 -3.61 -11.71
CA THR A 221 -23.46 -4.38 -12.95
C THR A 221 -22.12 -4.85 -13.54
N LEU A 222 -21.11 -3.99 -13.52
CA LEU A 222 -19.75 -4.35 -13.93
C LEU A 222 -19.21 -5.51 -13.10
N PHE A 223 -19.30 -5.40 -11.77
CA PHE A 223 -18.85 -6.44 -10.86
C PHE A 223 -19.57 -7.79 -11.08
N GLU A 224 -20.87 -7.77 -11.33
CA GLU A 224 -21.69 -8.97 -11.56
C GLU A 224 -21.35 -9.69 -12.87
N LYS A 225 -21.14 -8.93 -13.94
CA LYS A 225 -20.87 -9.47 -15.28
C LYS A 225 -19.50 -10.11 -15.41
N LEU A 226 -18.52 -9.68 -14.59
CA LEU A 226 -17.17 -10.22 -14.65
C LEU A 226 -17.10 -11.68 -14.16
N LYS A 227 -16.46 -12.53 -14.96
CA LYS A 227 -16.21 -13.95 -14.69
C LYS A 227 -14.73 -14.21 -14.50
N THR A 228 -14.12 -13.56 -13.50
CA THR A 228 -12.66 -13.65 -13.28
C THR A 228 -12.25 -14.88 -12.49
N MET A 229 -13.14 -15.41 -11.67
CA MET A 229 -12.87 -16.51 -10.75
C MET A 229 -13.82 -17.67 -11.00
N ALA A 230 -13.27 -18.88 -11.03
CA ALA A 230 -14.04 -20.14 -11.04
C ALA A 230 -14.58 -20.50 -9.63
N SER A 231 -14.00 -19.89 -8.57
CA SER A 231 -14.47 -20.06 -7.19
C SER A 231 -15.66 -19.14 -6.89
N GLY A 232 -16.45 -19.46 -5.85
CA GLY A 232 -17.59 -18.63 -5.42
C GLY A 232 -17.19 -17.26 -4.87
N SER A 233 -15.92 -17.07 -4.46
CA SER A 233 -15.44 -15.77 -3.98
C SER A 233 -14.81 -14.97 -5.12
N ARG A 234 -15.42 -13.86 -5.47
CA ARG A 234 -15.06 -13.01 -6.62
C ARG A 234 -14.51 -11.64 -6.24
N LEU A 235 -14.71 -11.17 -5.01
CA LEU A 235 -14.38 -9.80 -4.59
C LEU A 235 -12.96 -9.39 -4.98
N VAL A 236 -11.96 -10.20 -4.62
CA VAL A 236 -10.56 -9.90 -4.87
C VAL A 236 -10.21 -9.94 -6.36
N GLY A 237 -10.66 -10.97 -7.07
CA GLY A 237 -10.42 -11.12 -8.51
C GLY A 237 -11.08 -10.02 -9.31
N ASN A 238 -12.39 -9.81 -9.09
CA ASN A 238 -13.16 -8.81 -9.83
C ASN A 238 -12.65 -7.40 -9.57
N SER A 239 -12.37 -7.02 -8.31
CA SER A 239 -11.85 -5.67 -8.01
C SER A 239 -10.49 -5.41 -8.66
N LYS A 240 -9.60 -6.42 -8.73
CA LYS A 240 -8.30 -6.30 -9.41
C LYS A 240 -8.47 -6.14 -10.93
N VAL A 241 -9.40 -6.87 -11.56
CA VAL A 241 -9.71 -6.68 -12.97
C VAL A 241 -10.28 -5.28 -13.22
N ILE A 242 -11.26 -4.87 -12.42
CA ILE A 242 -11.88 -3.55 -12.57
C ILE A 242 -10.84 -2.44 -12.38
N HIS A 243 -9.92 -2.59 -11.40
CA HIS A 243 -8.80 -1.66 -11.24
C HIS A 243 -7.94 -1.55 -12.50
N HIS A 244 -7.61 -2.66 -13.15
CA HIS A 244 -6.80 -2.62 -14.36
C HIS A 244 -7.58 -2.17 -15.60
N LEU A 245 -8.90 -2.27 -15.61
CA LEU A 245 -9.74 -1.68 -16.67
C LEU A 245 -9.97 -0.18 -16.44
N LEU A 246 -10.07 0.24 -15.18
CA LEU A 246 -10.42 1.60 -14.75
C LEU A 246 -9.44 2.09 -13.67
N PRO A 247 -8.14 2.24 -13.99
CA PRO A 247 -7.11 2.45 -12.98
C PRO A 247 -7.22 3.78 -12.24
N ASP A 248 -7.81 4.80 -12.86
CA ASP A 248 -7.98 6.11 -12.24
C ASP A 248 -9.27 6.21 -11.39
N LEU A 249 -10.17 5.23 -11.51
CA LEU A 249 -11.44 5.21 -10.77
C LEU A 249 -11.45 4.17 -9.66
N VAL A 250 -11.11 2.91 -9.94
CA VAL A 250 -11.38 1.79 -9.03
C VAL A 250 -10.09 1.28 -8.38
N PRO A 251 -10.01 1.27 -7.04
CA PRO A 251 -8.89 0.66 -6.32
C PRO A 251 -8.98 -0.87 -6.33
N PRO A 252 -7.84 -1.58 -6.31
CA PRO A 252 -7.85 -3.01 -6.10
C PRO A 252 -8.18 -3.31 -4.62
N ILE A 253 -8.93 -4.38 -4.38
CA ILE A 253 -9.28 -4.82 -3.03
C ILE A 253 -8.61 -6.16 -2.76
N ASP A 254 -7.96 -6.29 -1.61
CA ASP A 254 -7.50 -7.57 -1.11
C ASP A 254 -8.00 -7.83 0.33
N ARG A 255 -7.95 -9.12 0.75
CA ARG A 255 -8.45 -9.50 2.07
C ARG A 255 -7.46 -9.16 3.19
N THR A 256 -6.18 -9.26 2.89
CA THR A 256 -5.10 -9.21 3.89
C THR A 256 -4.78 -7.77 4.31
N HIS A 257 -4.99 -6.81 3.42
CA HIS A 257 -4.73 -5.39 3.66
C HIS A 257 -6.02 -4.58 3.63
N THR A 258 -6.72 -4.52 2.51
CA THR A 258 -7.90 -3.66 2.34
C THR A 258 -9.02 -4.03 3.30
N LEU A 259 -9.46 -5.31 3.34
CA LEU A 259 -10.52 -5.71 4.27
C LEU A 259 -10.08 -5.62 5.72
N LYS A 260 -8.83 -5.99 6.02
CA LYS A 260 -8.31 -5.85 7.38
C LYS A 260 -8.28 -4.39 7.84
N PHE A 261 -7.93 -3.46 6.95
CA PHE A 261 -7.93 -2.04 7.21
C PHE A 261 -9.34 -1.48 7.43
N PHE A 262 -10.29 -1.77 6.53
CA PHE A 262 -11.63 -1.21 6.57
C PHE A 262 -12.61 -1.95 7.49
N CYS A 263 -12.39 -3.24 7.75
CA CYS A 263 -13.33 -4.10 8.49
C CYS A 263 -12.72 -4.69 9.77
N GLY A 264 -11.43 -4.53 10.01
CA GLY A 264 -10.70 -5.16 11.12
C GLY A 264 -10.46 -6.68 10.95
N HIS A 265 -10.96 -7.29 9.88
CA HIS A 265 -10.85 -8.73 9.61
C HIS A 265 -10.74 -9.03 8.11
N MET A 266 -10.36 -10.27 7.77
CA MET A 266 -10.19 -10.73 6.39
C MET A 266 -11.41 -11.49 5.84
N ASN A 267 -12.48 -11.62 6.62
CA ASN A 267 -13.65 -12.41 6.25
C ASN A 267 -14.65 -11.57 5.46
N ILE A 268 -15.30 -12.20 4.48
CA ILE A 268 -16.43 -11.62 3.75
C ILE A 268 -17.68 -11.97 4.56
N THR A 269 -18.22 -11.00 5.26
CA THR A 269 -19.34 -11.18 6.22
C THR A 269 -20.69 -10.76 5.66
N LYS A 270 -20.70 -10.22 4.44
CA LYS A 270 -21.91 -9.78 3.72
C LYS A 270 -21.75 -10.04 2.22
N GLY A 271 -22.72 -9.68 1.42
CA GLY A 271 -22.64 -9.79 -0.03
C GLY A 271 -21.36 -9.15 -0.60
N GLU A 272 -20.69 -9.80 -1.54
CA GLU A 272 -19.41 -9.32 -2.09
C GLU A 272 -19.55 -8.00 -2.84
N ILE A 273 -20.71 -7.77 -3.48
CA ILE A 273 -21.02 -6.53 -4.21
C ILE A 273 -21.22 -5.38 -3.22
N GLU A 274 -21.96 -5.61 -2.15
CA GLU A 274 -22.18 -4.65 -1.08
C GLU A 274 -20.85 -4.25 -0.43
N LEU A 275 -19.99 -5.24 -0.18
CA LEU A 275 -18.68 -5.01 0.41
C LEU A 275 -17.76 -4.25 -0.56
N PHE A 276 -17.81 -4.58 -1.86
CA PHE A 276 -17.08 -3.85 -2.90
C PHE A 276 -17.47 -2.37 -2.93
N VAL A 277 -18.77 -2.08 -2.95
CA VAL A 277 -19.31 -0.71 -2.98
C VAL A 277 -18.95 0.05 -1.70
N GLU A 278 -19.09 -0.58 -0.52
CA GLU A 278 -18.70 0.04 0.75
C GLU A 278 -17.21 0.36 0.83
N CYS A 279 -16.35 -0.55 0.39
CA CYS A 279 -14.91 -0.26 0.28
C CYS A 279 -14.66 0.91 -0.67
N PHE A 280 -15.34 0.95 -1.81
CA PHE A 280 -15.19 2.02 -2.79
C PHE A 280 -15.58 3.38 -2.20
N GLU A 281 -16.70 3.49 -1.44
CA GLU A 281 -17.08 4.71 -0.71
C GLU A 281 -15.98 5.19 0.25
N LYS A 282 -15.38 4.27 0.99
CA LYS A 282 -14.26 4.59 1.90
C LYS A 282 -13.01 5.07 1.15
N PHE A 283 -12.73 4.50 -0.01
CA PHE A 283 -11.65 4.98 -0.88
C PHE A 283 -11.93 6.39 -1.42
N ILE A 284 -13.18 6.73 -1.76
CA ILE A 284 -13.58 8.10 -2.15
C ILE A 284 -13.28 9.08 -1.00
N LYS A 285 -13.68 8.74 0.25
CA LYS A 285 -13.39 9.58 1.43
C LYS A 285 -11.89 9.87 1.52
N ILE A 286 -11.04 8.86 1.43
CA ILE A 286 -9.59 9.02 1.49
C ILE A 286 -9.09 9.86 0.30
N ALA A 287 -9.53 9.55 -0.93
CA ALA A 287 -9.07 10.21 -2.14
C ALA A 287 -9.36 11.73 -2.16
N ARG A 288 -10.49 12.13 -1.58
CA ARG A 288 -10.86 13.55 -1.44
C ARG A 288 -10.09 14.28 -0.34
N SER A 289 -9.63 13.54 0.68
CA SER A 289 -8.93 14.12 1.84
C SER A 289 -7.42 14.28 1.61
N ILE A 290 -6.84 13.50 0.68
CA ILE A 290 -5.43 13.62 0.33
C ILE A 290 -5.27 14.61 -0.84
N ASN A 291 -4.18 15.40 -0.83
CA ASN A 291 -3.84 16.21 -1.99
C ASN A 291 -3.17 15.32 -3.05
N ALA A 292 -4.00 14.78 -3.97
CA ALA A 292 -3.58 13.81 -4.98
C ALA A 292 -2.49 14.35 -5.94
N GLU A 293 -2.43 15.67 -6.14
CA GLU A 293 -1.46 16.34 -7.02
C GLU A 293 -0.02 16.29 -6.48
N ASN A 294 0.12 16.09 -5.16
CA ASN A 294 1.43 15.97 -4.53
C ASN A 294 2.13 14.62 -4.78
N TYR A 295 1.46 13.65 -5.40
CA TYR A 295 1.99 12.31 -5.55
C TYR A 295 2.38 12.01 -6.99
N GLN A 296 3.68 11.75 -7.21
CA GLN A 296 4.20 11.34 -8.50
C GLN A 296 3.91 9.85 -8.77
N PHE A 297 3.54 9.56 -10.00
CA PHE A 297 3.40 8.18 -10.45
C PHE A 297 4.77 7.53 -10.65
N THR A 298 4.91 6.34 -10.12
CA THR A 298 6.13 5.51 -10.19
C THR A 298 5.78 4.11 -10.64
N ALA A 299 6.76 3.21 -10.64
CA ALA A 299 6.59 1.81 -11.02
C ALA A 299 5.37 1.10 -10.37
N PHE A 300 5.09 1.42 -9.09
CA PHE A 300 3.96 0.85 -8.33
C PHE A 300 2.84 1.84 -8.04
N ASN A 301 3.15 3.11 -8.01
CA ASN A 301 2.20 4.18 -7.74
C ASN A 301 1.63 4.68 -9.07
N THR A 302 0.91 3.82 -9.79
CA THR A 302 0.50 4.05 -11.18
C THR A 302 -0.74 4.90 -11.34
N SER A 303 -1.50 5.10 -10.26
CA SER A 303 -2.73 5.91 -10.23
C SER A 303 -3.09 6.30 -8.81
N ILE A 304 -3.97 7.27 -8.61
CA ILE A 304 -4.44 7.66 -7.26
C ILE A 304 -5.11 6.49 -6.52
N PRO A 305 -6.01 5.69 -7.12
CA PRO A 305 -6.52 4.49 -6.46
C PRO A 305 -5.43 3.52 -6.01
N LYS A 306 -4.37 3.34 -6.82
CA LYS A 306 -3.25 2.46 -6.46
C LYS A 306 -2.34 3.04 -5.38
N ILE A 307 -2.14 4.35 -5.36
CA ILE A 307 -1.39 5.05 -4.31
C ILE A 307 -2.08 4.87 -2.96
N ILE A 308 -3.42 5.00 -2.91
CA ILE A 308 -4.19 4.79 -1.68
C ILE A 308 -4.12 3.32 -1.24
N ASP A 309 -4.26 2.37 -2.15
CA ASP A 309 -4.08 0.94 -1.86
C ASP A 309 -2.70 0.65 -1.28
N ASN A 310 -1.65 1.22 -1.84
CA ASN A 310 -0.28 1.08 -1.37
C ASN A 310 -0.08 1.70 0.03
N ALA A 311 -0.68 2.85 0.31
CA ALA A 311 -0.65 3.46 1.65
C ALA A 311 -1.39 2.60 2.69
N ILE A 312 -2.56 2.03 2.33
CA ILE A 312 -3.28 1.05 3.16
C ILE A 312 -2.42 -0.18 3.44
N MET A 313 -1.72 -0.69 2.43
CA MET A 313 -0.78 -1.80 2.62
C MET A 313 0.33 -1.41 3.60
N GLY A 314 0.91 -0.23 3.45
CA GLY A 314 1.92 0.31 4.36
C GLY A 314 1.43 0.41 5.80
N PHE A 315 0.21 0.92 6.00
CA PHE A 315 -0.46 0.97 7.29
C PHE A 315 -0.58 -0.42 7.93
N VAL A 316 -1.16 -1.38 7.22
CA VAL A 316 -1.36 -2.75 7.74
C VAL A 316 -0.03 -3.47 7.97
N MET A 317 0.96 -3.25 7.12
CA MET A 317 2.30 -3.82 7.29
C MET A 317 3.00 -3.26 8.53
N ARG A 318 2.84 -1.97 8.81
CA ARG A 318 3.40 -1.30 9.99
C ARG A 318 2.76 -1.82 11.27
N LYS A 319 1.42 -1.86 11.33
CA LYS A 319 0.67 -2.35 12.52
C LYS A 319 0.86 -3.83 12.83
N LYS A 320 1.32 -4.65 11.88
CA LYS A 320 1.68 -6.07 12.14
C LYS A 320 3.03 -6.22 12.84
N ARG A 321 3.85 -5.19 12.88
CA ARG A 321 5.19 -5.22 13.49
C ARG A 321 5.23 -4.57 14.88
N GLU A 322 4.17 -3.87 15.23
CA GLU A 322 3.89 -3.39 16.59
C GLU A 322 3.28 -4.52 17.44
#